data_3ff14ab7e51117427c6b786684fc2800
#
_entry.id   3ff14ab7e51117427c6b786684fc2800
#
_cell.length_a   1.000
_cell.length_b   1.000
_cell.length_c   1.000
_cell.angle_alpha   90.00
_cell.angle_beta   90.00
_cell.angle_gamma   90.00
#
_symmetry.space_group_name_H-M   'P 1'
#
loop_
_entity.id
_entity.type
_entity.pdbx_description
1 polymer ?
#
loop_
_entity_poly.entity_id
_entity_poly.type
_entity_poly.pdbx_seq_one_letter_code
_entity_poly.pdbx_strand_id
1 'polypeptide(L)'
;MIVALAIGLALVIQAFVVKPYQIPSGSMEPTLKIGQRVLVDRVLYHFRDPHIDDVVVFHPPVGAESGPPCADRDTGEGTKAACDEPTPEESDTNFIKRIVAGPGDRLSIHNGHPVVNGVEANEDFIRPCRGGSGCNLPRQITIPPGSYFMMGDNRGQSDDSRFWGPVPRSWIIGEAFFTYWPPDRIGLL
;
A
#
# COMPACT_ATOMS: atom_id res chain seq x y z
N MET A 1 -31.24 -29.06 0.49
CA MET A 1 -31.23 -28.02 1.52
C MET A 1 -29.82 -27.63 1.96
N ILE A 2 -28.93 -28.55 2.37
CA ILE A 2 -27.54 -28.27 2.82
C ILE A 2 -26.71 -27.57 1.73
N VAL A 3 -26.76 -28.05 0.48
CA VAL A 3 -26.02 -27.45 -0.64
C VAL A 3 -26.45 -26.00 -0.92
N ALA A 4 -27.77 -25.73 -0.90
CA ALA A 4 -28.27 -24.36 -1.08
C ALA A 4 -27.85 -23.43 0.04
N LEU A 5 -27.81 -23.91 1.29
CA LEU A 5 -27.32 -23.15 2.45
C LEU A 5 -25.81 -22.86 2.31
N ALA A 6 -25.02 -23.86 1.92
CA ALA A 6 -23.58 -23.72 1.72
C ALA A 6 -23.26 -22.71 0.60
N ILE A 7 -23.98 -22.78 -0.52
CA ILE A 7 -23.83 -21.78 -1.60
C ILE A 7 -24.23 -20.40 -1.13
N GLY A 8 -25.37 -20.27 -0.43
CA GLY A 8 -25.79 -18.99 0.13
C GLY A 8 -24.76 -18.37 1.09
N LEU A 9 -24.20 -19.18 2.00
CA LEU A 9 -23.14 -18.74 2.92
C LEU A 9 -21.88 -18.33 2.16
N ALA A 10 -21.46 -19.11 1.17
CA ALA A 10 -20.28 -18.79 0.35
C ALA A 10 -20.46 -17.45 -0.39
N LEU A 11 -21.65 -17.20 -0.95
CA LEU A 11 -21.96 -15.93 -1.61
C LEU A 11 -21.96 -14.74 -0.64
N VAL A 12 -22.46 -14.93 0.58
CA VAL A 12 -22.42 -13.90 1.64
C VAL A 12 -20.97 -13.60 2.03
N ILE A 13 -20.15 -14.63 2.27
CA ILE A 13 -18.73 -14.44 2.59
C ILE A 13 -18.02 -13.71 1.46
N GLN A 14 -18.22 -14.11 0.23
CA GLN A 14 -17.61 -13.46 -0.95
C GLN A 14 -18.10 -12.01 -1.14
N ALA A 15 -19.34 -11.72 -0.83
CA ALA A 15 -19.89 -10.36 -0.99
C ALA A 15 -19.40 -9.39 0.08
N PHE A 16 -19.23 -9.83 1.32
CA PHE A 16 -19.01 -8.94 2.46
C PHE A 16 -17.65 -9.09 3.13
N VAL A 17 -17.03 -10.26 3.09
CA VAL A 17 -15.80 -10.56 3.85
C VAL A 17 -14.56 -10.55 2.96
N VAL A 18 -14.56 -11.28 1.85
CA VAL A 18 -13.39 -11.46 0.99
C VAL A 18 -13.70 -11.07 -0.45
N LYS A 19 -12.90 -10.17 -1.02
CA LYS A 19 -13.05 -9.72 -2.41
C LYS A 19 -11.81 -10.08 -3.23
N PRO A 20 -11.99 -10.67 -4.44
CA PRO A 20 -10.87 -10.88 -5.35
C PRO A 20 -10.48 -9.59 -6.07
N TYR A 21 -9.16 -9.36 -6.20
CA TYR A 21 -8.58 -8.27 -7.00
C TYR A 21 -7.55 -8.84 -7.98
N GLN A 22 -7.43 -8.19 -9.13
CA GLN A 22 -6.39 -8.48 -10.11
C GLN A 22 -5.35 -7.37 -10.08
N ILE A 23 -4.06 -7.74 -10.12
CA ILE A 23 -2.94 -6.80 -10.09
C ILE A 23 -2.74 -6.18 -11.48
N PRO A 24 -2.94 -4.86 -11.64
CA PRO A 24 -2.88 -4.21 -12.95
C PRO A 24 -1.48 -3.73 -13.32
N SER A 25 -0.58 -3.51 -12.35
CA SER A 25 0.72 -2.86 -12.56
C SER A 25 1.86 -3.59 -11.85
N GLY A 26 3.10 -3.29 -12.25
CA GLY A 26 4.31 -3.88 -11.68
C GLY A 26 4.83 -3.19 -10.40
N SER A 27 4.08 -2.28 -9.79
CA SER A 27 4.54 -1.51 -8.62
C SER A 27 4.82 -2.35 -7.39
N MET A 28 4.25 -3.55 -7.29
CA MET A 28 4.46 -4.51 -6.20
C MET A 28 5.36 -5.69 -6.58
N GLU A 29 6.05 -5.64 -7.73
CA GLU A 29 7.03 -6.66 -8.07
C GLU A 29 8.28 -6.57 -7.16
N PRO A 30 8.84 -7.70 -6.76
CA PRO A 30 8.57 -9.08 -7.20
C PRO A 30 7.46 -9.80 -6.43
N THR A 31 6.94 -9.22 -5.35
CA THR A 31 5.93 -9.84 -4.47
C THR A 31 4.65 -10.16 -5.24
N LEU A 32 4.10 -9.19 -5.96
CA LEU A 32 2.93 -9.37 -6.81
C LEU A 32 3.26 -9.02 -8.26
N LYS A 33 2.94 -9.92 -9.19
CA LYS A 33 3.16 -9.73 -10.63
C LYS A 33 1.90 -9.26 -11.32
N ILE A 34 2.06 -8.59 -12.46
CA ILE A 34 0.94 -8.16 -13.31
C ILE A 34 0.07 -9.36 -13.70
N GLY A 35 -1.24 -9.22 -13.59
CA GLY A 35 -2.23 -10.26 -13.88
C GLY A 35 -2.46 -11.26 -12.75
N GLN A 36 -1.64 -11.23 -11.69
CA GLN A 36 -1.85 -12.05 -10.48
C GLN A 36 -3.17 -11.69 -9.81
N ARG A 37 -3.82 -12.66 -9.18
CA ARG A 37 -5.10 -12.45 -8.48
C ARG A 37 -4.94 -12.76 -7.02
N VAL A 38 -5.42 -11.84 -6.19
CA VAL A 38 -5.31 -11.90 -4.73
C VAL A 38 -6.69 -11.84 -4.08
N LEU A 39 -6.79 -12.39 -2.89
CA LEU A 39 -7.94 -12.25 -2.01
C LEU A 39 -7.66 -11.17 -0.98
N VAL A 40 -8.61 -10.28 -0.79
CA VAL A 40 -8.54 -9.15 0.14
C VAL A 40 -9.61 -9.33 1.23
N ASP A 41 -9.17 -9.35 2.48
CA ASP A 41 -10.05 -9.34 3.65
C ASP A 41 -10.50 -7.90 3.94
N ARG A 42 -11.80 -7.67 3.86
CA ARG A 42 -12.42 -6.34 4.05
C ARG A 42 -12.93 -6.10 5.47
N VAL A 43 -12.95 -7.14 6.29
CA VAL A 43 -13.55 -7.11 7.62
C VAL A 43 -12.50 -6.99 8.73
N LEU A 44 -11.29 -7.49 8.47
CA LEU A 44 -10.21 -7.56 9.45
C LEU A 44 -9.95 -6.21 10.15
N TYR A 45 -9.88 -5.14 9.38
CA TYR A 45 -9.59 -3.80 9.89
C TYR A 45 -10.77 -3.12 10.61
N HIS A 46 -11.91 -3.79 10.77
CA HIS A 46 -12.94 -3.38 11.73
C HIS A 46 -12.60 -3.81 13.16
N PHE A 47 -11.70 -4.80 13.31
CA PHE A 47 -11.36 -5.41 14.60
C PHE A 47 -9.92 -5.13 15.06
N ARG A 48 -9.03 -4.80 14.13
CA ARG A 48 -7.65 -4.41 14.42
C ARG A 48 -7.20 -3.23 13.58
N ASP A 49 -6.14 -2.57 13.99
CA ASP A 49 -5.48 -1.57 13.15
C ASP A 49 -4.57 -2.26 12.12
N PRO A 50 -4.34 -1.62 10.95
CA PRO A 50 -3.31 -2.05 10.01
C PRO A 50 -1.93 -2.02 10.66
N HIS A 51 -1.07 -2.98 10.30
CA HIS A 51 0.31 -3.08 10.79
C HIS A 51 1.32 -2.76 9.68
N ILE A 52 2.55 -2.45 10.10
CA ILE A 52 3.69 -2.41 9.17
C ILE A 52 3.83 -3.80 8.54
N ASP A 53 4.21 -3.83 7.27
CA ASP A 53 4.30 -4.98 6.38
C ASP A 53 2.98 -5.54 5.83
N ASP A 54 1.80 -5.13 6.32
CA ASP A 54 0.54 -5.49 5.68
C ASP A 54 0.52 -4.97 4.22
N VAL A 55 0.15 -5.86 3.29
CA VAL A 55 -0.12 -5.49 1.89
C VAL A 55 -1.60 -5.14 1.78
N VAL A 56 -1.91 -3.90 1.45
CA VAL A 56 -3.28 -3.39 1.52
C VAL A 56 -3.80 -2.88 0.18
N VAL A 57 -5.11 -3.06 -0.04
CA VAL A 57 -5.86 -2.38 -1.09
C VAL A 57 -6.55 -1.17 -0.48
N PHE A 58 -6.44 -0.03 -1.15
CA PHE A 58 -6.94 1.26 -0.65
C PHE A 58 -7.28 2.22 -1.79
N HIS A 59 -8.00 3.28 -1.49
CA HIS A 59 -8.23 4.41 -2.38
C HIS A 59 -7.06 5.40 -2.24
N PRO A 60 -6.29 5.69 -3.31
CA PRO A 60 -5.23 6.69 -3.25
C PRO A 60 -5.82 8.12 -3.26
N PRO A 61 -5.00 9.15 -2.98
CA PRO A 61 -5.44 10.54 -3.20
C PRO A 61 -5.80 10.81 -4.66
N VAL A 62 -6.75 11.70 -4.89
CA VAL A 62 -7.07 12.18 -6.25
C VAL A 62 -5.82 12.72 -6.92
N GLY A 63 -5.54 12.31 -8.16
CA GLY A 63 -4.37 12.70 -8.93
C GLY A 63 -3.16 11.77 -8.77
N ALA A 64 -3.17 10.80 -7.87
CA ALA A 64 -2.08 9.83 -7.70
C ALA A 64 -1.73 9.03 -8.96
N GLU A 65 -2.63 8.97 -9.95
CA GLU A 65 -2.42 8.26 -11.23
C GLU A 65 -1.71 9.12 -12.30
N SER A 66 -1.78 10.43 -12.19
CA SER A 66 -1.39 11.36 -13.29
C SER A 66 -0.26 12.32 -12.94
N GLY A 67 0.28 12.20 -11.74
CA GLY A 67 1.32 13.05 -11.21
C GLY A 67 0.99 13.47 -9.78
N PRO A 68 1.98 13.49 -8.90
CA PRO A 68 1.74 13.50 -7.47
C PRO A 68 1.24 14.85 -6.99
N PRO A 69 0.05 14.91 -6.45
CA PRO A 69 -0.38 16.08 -5.70
C PRO A 69 0.08 15.95 -4.25
N CYS A 70 1.31 16.34 -3.95
CA CYS A 70 1.65 16.65 -2.57
C CYS A 70 1.04 18.02 -2.21
N ALA A 71 0.30 18.08 -1.12
CA ALA A 71 -0.34 19.31 -0.67
C ALA A 71 0.72 20.34 -0.21
N ASP A 72 1.80 19.89 0.39
CA ASP A 72 2.95 20.73 0.75
C ASP A 72 4.00 20.74 -0.37
N ARG A 73 4.39 21.96 -0.79
CA ARG A 73 5.41 22.17 -1.84
C ARG A 73 6.86 21.96 -1.35
N ASP A 74 7.07 21.93 -0.05
CA ASP A 74 8.38 21.71 0.57
C ASP A 74 8.69 20.22 0.78
N THR A 75 7.72 19.34 0.49
CA THR A 75 7.83 17.90 0.57
C THR A 75 7.38 17.24 -0.75
N GLY A 76 7.65 15.95 -0.92
CA GLY A 76 7.28 15.21 -2.13
C GLY A 76 8.29 15.29 -3.27
N GLU A 77 7.81 15.23 -4.49
CA GLU A 77 8.65 15.10 -5.69
C GLU A 77 9.64 16.26 -5.86
N GLY A 78 10.90 15.91 -6.15
CA GLY A 78 11.97 16.89 -6.36
C GLY A 78 12.56 17.48 -5.07
N THR A 79 12.06 17.11 -3.91
CA THR A 79 12.56 17.55 -2.61
C THR A 79 13.44 16.49 -1.93
N LYS A 80 13.88 16.74 -0.71
CA LYS A 80 14.64 15.81 0.13
C LYS A 80 13.78 15.10 1.19
N ALA A 81 12.47 15.33 1.18
CA ALA A 81 11.50 14.72 2.08
C ALA A 81 10.39 14.02 1.29
N ALA A 82 9.86 12.93 1.82
CA ALA A 82 8.63 12.36 1.30
C ALA A 82 7.47 13.35 1.49
N CYS A 83 6.41 13.19 0.69
CA CYS A 83 5.19 13.96 0.91
C CYS A 83 4.61 13.62 2.29
N ASP A 84 4.32 14.61 3.11
CA ASP A 84 3.81 14.45 4.47
C ASP A 84 2.31 14.73 4.60
N GLU A 85 1.72 15.39 3.61
CA GLU A 85 0.29 15.69 3.57
C GLU A 85 -0.34 15.28 2.23
N PRO A 86 -1.32 14.35 2.22
CA PRO A 86 -2.06 13.99 1.03
C PRO A 86 -3.01 15.11 0.62
N THR A 87 -3.46 15.11 -0.63
CA THR A 87 -4.65 15.86 -1.00
C THR A 87 -5.86 15.36 -0.20
N PRO A 88 -6.83 16.25 0.15
CA PRO A 88 -7.92 15.90 1.06
C PRO A 88 -8.97 14.94 0.47
N GLU A 89 -8.91 14.63 -0.82
CA GLU A 89 -9.91 13.85 -1.54
C GLU A 89 -9.37 12.48 -1.93
N GLU A 90 -10.15 11.42 -1.65
CA GLU A 90 -9.86 10.06 -2.11
C GLU A 90 -10.32 9.84 -3.56
N SER A 91 -9.57 9.05 -4.30
CA SER A 91 -9.91 8.62 -5.66
C SER A 91 -10.85 7.40 -5.62
N ASP A 92 -11.69 7.24 -6.65
CA ASP A 92 -12.52 6.04 -6.83
C ASP A 92 -11.71 4.80 -7.31
N THR A 93 -10.41 4.97 -7.57
CA THR A 93 -9.56 3.86 -8.03
C THR A 93 -9.03 3.03 -6.87
N ASN A 94 -8.51 1.83 -7.18
CA ASN A 94 -7.95 0.95 -6.17
C ASN A 94 -6.45 0.77 -6.42
N PHE A 95 -5.63 1.12 -5.42
CA PHE A 95 -4.20 0.82 -5.41
C PHE A 95 -3.92 -0.33 -4.44
N ILE A 96 -2.79 -1.00 -4.68
CA ILE A 96 -2.24 -2.00 -3.76
C ILE A 96 -0.80 -1.64 -3.45
N LYS A 97 -0.47 -1.53 -2.16
CA LYS A 97 0.86 -1.19 -1.65
C LYS A 97 1.10 -1.88 -0.31
N ARG A 98 2.33 -1.78 0.17
CA ARG A 98 2.72 -2.22 1.51
C ARG A 98 2.76 -1.05 2.47
N ILE A 99 2.26 -1.24 3.69
CA ILE A 99 2.42 -0.29 4.79
C ILE A 99 3.86 -0.35 5.28
N VAL A 100 4.55 0.80 5.30
CA VAL A 100 5.94 0.88 5.78
C VAL A 100 6.10 1.77 7.01
N ALA A 101 5.12 2.60 7.31
CA ALA A 101 5.08 3.37 8.56
C ALA A 101 3.64 3.66 8.97
N GLY A 102 3.40 3.78 10.27
CA GLY A 102 2.11 4.03 10.88
C GLY A 102 1.99 5.39 11.59
N PRO A 103 0.83 5.66 12.21
CA PRO A 103 0.58 6.93 12.89
C PRO A 103 1.63 7.27 13.94
N GLY A 104 2.19 8.49 13.86
CA GLY A 104 3.20 9.00 14.79
C GLY A 104 4.65 8.57 14.51
N ASP A 105 4.87 7.66 13.56
CA ASP A 105 6.22 7.26 13.17
C ASP A 105 6.95 8.41 12.48
N ARG A 106 8.27 8.49 12.72
CA ARG A 106 9.19 9.36 12.00
C ARG A 106 9.85 8.58 10.88
N LEU A 107 9.66 9.03 9.65
CA LEU A 107 10.07 8.34 8.44
C LEU A 107 11.07 9.17 7.63
N SER A 108 12.12 8.53 7.17
CA SER A 108 12.97 8.96 6.05
C SER A 108 13.23 7.78 5.12
N ILE A 109 13.77 8.02 3.93
CA ILE A 109 14.04 6.97 2.93
C ILE A 109 15.52 6.97 2.59
N HIS A 110 16.14 5.79 2.65
CA HIS A 110 17.53 5.57 2.27
C HIS A 110 17.64 4.43 1.26
N ASN A 111 18.12 4.72 0.05
CA ASN A 111 18.24 3.75 -1.06
C ASN A 111 16.93 2.98 -1.36
N GLY A 112 15.78 3.62 -1.15
CA GLY A 112 14.46 3.01 -1.30
C GLY A 112 13.97 2.24 -0.08
N HIS A 113 14.76 2.06 0.97
CA HIS A 113 14.33 1.46 2.23
C HIS A 113 13.76 2.52 3.17
N PRO A 114 12.64 2.25 3.85
CA PRO A 114 12.15 3.12 4.90
C PRO A 114 13.06 3.04 6.12
N VAL A 115 13.35 4.20 6.70
CA VAL A 115 14.03 4.34 8.00
C VAL A 115 12.98 4.87 8.96
N VAL A 116 12.44 3.98 9.77
CA VAL A 116 11.34 4.26 10.70
C VAL A 116 11.91 4.42 12.12
N ASN A 117 11.68 5.59 12.74
CA ASN A 117 12.18 5.91 14.08
C ASN A 117 13.68 5.72 14.23
N GLY A 118 14.45 5.94 13.13
CA GLY A 118 15.90 5.79 13.08
C GLY A 118 16.40 4.38 12.80
N VAL A 119 15.52 3.41 12.56
CA VAL A 119 15.85 2.03 12.20
C VAL A 119 15.51 1.79 10.74
N GLU A 120 16.51 1.41 9.93
CA GLU A 120 16.31 1.02 8.53
C GLU A 120 15.66 -0.37 8.48
N ALA A 121 14.58 -0.48 7.68
CA ALA A 121 13.87 -1.74 7.51
C ALA A 121 14.73 -2.74 6.71
N ASN A 122 14.75 -3.99 7.18
CA ASN A 122 15.40 -5.08 6.46
C ASN A 122 14.38 -5.72 5.49
N GLU A 123 14.46 -5.35 4.22
CA GLU A 123 13.50 -5.74 3.19
C GLU A 123 14.24 -6.41 2.02
N ASP A 124 14.57 -7.68 2.16
CA ASP A 124 15.24 -8.49 1.13
C ASP A 124 14.31 -8.89 -0.03
N PHE A 125 13.00 -8.72 0.16
CA PHE A 125 11.96 -9.07 -0.81
C PHE A 125 11.68 -7.98 -1.86
N ILE A 126 12.18 -6.75 -1.69
CA ILE A 126 11.89 -5.64 -2.60
C ILE A 126 12.73 -5.69 -3.88
N ARG A 127 12.26 -5.01 -4.93
CA ARG A 127 13.09 -4.62 -6.06
C ARG A 127 13.75 -3.28 -5.73
N PRO A 128 15.10 -3.23 -5.60
CA PRO A 128 15.78 -2.03 -5.12
C PRO A 128 15.58 -0.81 -6.02
N CYS A 129 15.66 0.36 -5.41
CA CYS A 129 15.71 1.62 -6.12
C CYS A 129 17.06 1.76 -6.86
N ARG A 130 17.02 2.01 -8.16
CA ARG A 130 18.23 2.16 -8.99
C ARG A 130 18.60 3.62 -9.30
N GLY A 131 18.29 4.52 -8.38
CA GLY A 131 18.40 5.96 -8.54
C GLY A 131 17.08 6.59 -9.01
N GLY A 132 17.00 7.92 -8.97
CA GLY A 132 15.81 8.69 -9.29
C GLY A 132 15.18 9.36 -8.07
N SER A 133 14.15 10.15 -8.33
CA SER A 133 13.37 10.81 -7.28
C SER A 133 12.71 9.76 -6.37
N GLY A 134 12.71 10.02 -5.07
CA GLY A 134 12.11 9.11 -4.08
C GLY A 134 12.98 7.96 -3.59
N CYS A 135 14.20 7.73 -4.16
CA CYS A 135 15.14 6.73 -3.64
C CYS A 135 15.83 7.17 -2.35
N ASN A 136 16.12 8.46 -2.23
CA ASN A 136 16.77 9.03 -1.06
C ASN A 136 16.05 10.31 -0.64
N LEU A 137 15.33 10.23 0.46
CA LEU A 137 14.58 11.32 1.09
C LEU A 137 15.02 11.41 2.55
N PRO A 138 16.20 12.01 2.81
CA PRO A 138 16.84 11.97 4.13
C PRO A 138 16.17 12.87 5.17
N ARG A 139 15.38 13.87 4.75
CA ARG A 139 14.64 14.71 5.68
C ARG A 139 13.45 13.92 6.23
N GLN A 140 13.43 13.78 7.55
CA GLN A 140 12.36 13.06 8.24
C GLN A 140 11.02 13.82 8.15
N ILE A 141 9.96 13.06 7.95
CA ILE A 141 8.58 13.47 8.14
C ILE A 141 7.98 12.71 9.32
N THR A 142 6.89 13.21 9.88
CA THR A 142 6.11 12.48 10.90
C THR A 142 4.78 12.09 10.29
N ILE A 143 4.43 10.82 10.40
CA ILE A 143 3.16 10.32 9.85
C ILE A 143 2.01 10.87 10.70
N PRO A 144 1.01 11.54 10.10
CA PRO A 144 -0.12 12.09 10.81
C PRO A 144 -0.92 11.04 11.58
N PRO A 145 -1.59 11.43 12.69
CA PRO A 145 -2.50 10.53 13.39
C PRO A 145 -3.56 9.92 12.46
N GLY A 146 -3.79 8.61 12.60
CA GLY A 146 -4.79 7.90 11.80
C GLY A 146 -4.43 7.71 10.32
N SER A 147 -3.17 7.94 9.94
CA SER A 147 -2.68 7.76 8.57
C SER A 147 -1.54 6.75 8.50
N TYR A 148 -1.36 6.15 7.32
CA TYR A 148 -0.36 5.12 7.05
C TYR A 148 0.44 5.49 5.81
N PHE A 149 1.74 5.22 5.83
CA PHE A 149 2.61 5.47 4.70
C PHE A 149 2.79 4.20 3.87
N MET A 150 2.46 4.29 2.59
CA MET A 150 2.42 3.17 1.67
C MET A 150 3.58 3.22 0.69
N MET A 151 4.26 2.10 0.47
CA MET A 151 5.29 1.97 -0.58
C MET A 151 5.05 0.71 -1.41
N GLY A 152 5.36 0.80 -2.71
CA GLY A 152 5.41 -0.38 -3.56
C GLY A 152 6.70 -1.16 -3.34
N ASP A 153 6.66 -2.48 -3.47
CA ASP A 153 7.84 -3.35 -3.35
C ASP A 153 8.81 -3.16 -4.53
N ASN A 154 8.32 -2.66 -5.67
CA ASN A 154 9.17 -2.20 -6.79
C ASN A 154 9.56 -0.73 -6.57
N ARG A 155 10.50 -0.50 -5.68
CA ARG A 155 10.88 0.83 -5.16
C ARG A 155 11.20 1.86 -6.23
N GLY A 156 11.79 1.46 -7.34
CA GLY A 156 12.16 2.34 -8.42
C GLY A 156 11.05 2.60 -9.46
N GLN A 157 9.92 1.87 -9.38
CA GLN A 157 8.83 1.94 -10.36
C GLN A 157 7.46 1.97 -9.69
N SER A 158 7.38 2.60 -8.53
CA SER A 158 6.13 2.73 -7.78
C SER A 158 5.82 4.20 -7.52
N ASP A 159 4.67 4.64 -8.00
CA ASP A 159 4.03 5.85 -7.51
C ASP A 159 3.32 5.49 -6.19
N ASP A 160 3.79 6.11 -5.10
CA ASP A 160 3.34 5.77 -3.75
C ASP A 160 3.46 6.97 -2.80
N SER A 161 3.27 6.74 -1.50
CA SER A 161 3.22 7.81 -0.50
C SER A 161 4.45 8.72 -0.47
N ARG A 162 5.57 8.30 -1.05
CA ARG A 162 6.75 9.17 -1.19
C ARG A 162 6.44 10.44 -1.99
N PHE A 163 5.48 10.36 -2.90
CA PHE A 163 5.11 11.41 -3.84
C PHE A 163 3.79 12.10 -3.48
N TRP A 164 2.79 11.34 -2.99
CA TRP A 164 1.43 11.83 -2.76
C TRP A 164 0.97 11.75 -1.29
N GLY A 165 1.85 11.34 -0.36
CA GLY A 165 1.62 11.43 1.08
C GLY A 165 0.99 10.20 1.74
N PRO A 166 0.83 10.26 3.08
CA PRO A 166 0.22 9.21 3.87
C PRO A 166 -1.26 9.03 3.52
N VAL A 167 -1.77 7.81 3.66
CA VAL A 167 -3.18 7.45 3.39
C VAL A 167 -3.95 7.41 4.70
N PRO A 168 -5.08 8.12 4.81
CA PRO A 168 -5.98 7.98 5.95
C PRO A 168 -6.47 6.54 6.11
N ARG A 169 -6.59 6.07 7.34
CA ARG A 169 -7.08 4.71 7.65
C ARG A 169 -8.44 4.40 7.01
N SER A 170 -9.32 5.40 6.93
CA SER A 170 -10.66 5.25 6.34
C SER A 170 -10.65 4.91 4.85
N TRP A 171 -9.55 5.17 4.14
CA TRP A 171 -9.39 4.87 2.72
C TRP A 171 -8.87 3.45 2.47
N ILE A 172 -8.47 2.73 3.53
CA ILE A 172 -8.00 1.34 3.41
C ILE A 172 -9.20 0.41 3.31
N ILE A 173 -9.28 -0.31 2.21
CA ILE A 173 -10.36 -1.25 1.88
C ILE A 173 -10.16 -2.58 2.63
N GLY A 174 -8.91 -3.08 2.69
CA GLY A 174 -8.61 -4.34 3.34
C GLY A 174 -7.21 -4.86 3.05
N GLU A 175 -6.87 -5.98 3.70
CA GLU A 175 -5.58 -6.68 3.59
C GLU A 175 -5.61 -7.72 2.49
N ALA A 176 -4.64 -7.66 1.57
CA ALA A 176 -4.37 -8.73 0.63
C ALA A 176 -3.57 -9.82 1.33
N PHE A 177 -4.18 -10.98 1.56
CA PHE A 177 -3.58 -12.03 2.39
C PHE A 177 -3.24 -13.31 1.63
N PHE A 178 -3.83 -13.52 0.44
CA PHE A 178 -3.68 -14.78 -0.29
C PHE A 178 -3.68 -14.56 -1.81
N THR A 179 -2.74 -15.20 -2.50
CA THR A 179 -2.73 -15.30 -3.96
C THR A 179 -3.38 -16.62 -4.39
N TYR A 180 -4.38 -16.56 -5.29
CA TYR A 180 -5.03 -17.75 -5.82
C TYR A 180 -4.80 -17.99 -7.31
N TRP A 181 -4.13 -17.08 -8.00
CA TRP A 181 -3.76 -17.18 -9.41
C TRP A 181 -2.48 -16.36 -9.70
N PRO A 182 -1.54 -16.85 -10.53
CA PRO A 182 -1.53 -18.14 -11.24
C PRO A 182 -1.21 -19.32 -10.31
N PRO A 183 -1.41 -20.58 -10.77
CA PRO A 183 -1.23 -21.78 -9.92
C PRO A 183 0.15 -21.94 -9.30
N ASP A 184 1.21 -21.50 -9.98
CA ASP A 184 2.60 -21.53 -9.51
C ASP A 184 2.91 -20.47 -8.42
N ARG A 185 1.95 -19.60 -8.11
CA ARG A 185 2.09 -18.55 -7.10
C ARG A 185 1.00 -18.58 -6.02
N ILE A 186 0.25 -19.68 -5.93
CA ILE A 186 -0.75 -19.85 -4.87
C ILE A 186 -0.06 -19.90 -3.51
N GLY A 187 -0.49 -19.03 -2.58
CA GLY A 187 0.05 -18.96 -1.24
C GLY A 187 -0.36 -17.72 -0.46
N LEU A 188 0.07 -17.65 0.79
CA LEU A 188 -0.06 -16.45 1.63
C LEU A 188 0.90 -15.36 1.16
N LEU A 189 0.53 -14.12 1.44
CA LEU A 189 1.34 -12.92 1.18
C LEU A 189 2.08 -12.49 2.44
#